data_a771a9416ab5c5e76664ee17ee10e1fd
#
_entry.id   a771a9416ab5c5e76664ee17ee10e1fd
#
_cell.length_a   1.000
_cell.length_b   1.000
_cell.length_c   1.000
_cell.angle_alpha   90.00
_cell.angle_beta   90.00
_cell.angle_gamma   90.00
#
_symmetry.space_group_name_H-M   'P 1'
#
loop_
_entity.id
_entity.type
_entity.pdbx_description
1 polymer ?
#
loop_
_entity_poly.entity_id
_entity_poly.type
_entity_poly.pdbx_seq_one_letter_code
_entity_poly.pdbx_strand_id
1 'polypeptide(L)'
;LHINASVNKNVGGFSSYYYPKTSHDARVATAIQKRMTNNFGLDDLGIRQANFYVNKRSSMPSALIEMAFITNAKEEKLLNSNWFQSKLAKAIADGIEDYFK
;
A
#
# COMPACT_ATOMS: atom_id res chain seq x y z
N LEU A 1 5.57 5.43 -2.45
CA LEU A 1 4.27 5.04 -3.00
C LEU A 1 4.43 4.58 -4.43
N HIS A 2 3.81 3.48 -4.79
CA HIS A 2 3.89 2.88 -6.12
C HIS A 2 2.50 2.51 -6.63
N ILE A 3 2.39 2.37 -7.95
CA ILE A 3 1.19 1.85 -8.60
C ILE A 3 1.57 0.55 -9.28
N ASN A 4 0.83 -0.52 -9.02
CA ASN A 4 1.14 -1.86 -9.49
C ASN A 4 0.69 -2.11 -10.94
N ALA A 5 1.18 -3.19 -11.51
CA ALA A 5 0.79 -3.64 -12.85
C ALA A 5 0.86 -5.16 -12.93
N SER A 6 0.01 -5.75 -13.77
CA SER A 6 -0.02 -7.19 -14.01
C SER A 6 -0.33 -7.47 -15.48
N VAL A 7 0.19 -8.58 -16.00
CA VAL A 7 -0.21 -9.10 -17.32
C VAL A 7 -1.66 -9.56 -17.31
N ASN A 8 -2.16 -10.01 -16.15
CA ASN A 8 -3.58 -10.33 -15.97
C ASN A 8 -4.33 -9.06 -15.57
N LYS A 9 -5.10 -8.50 -16.48
CA LYS A 9 -5.83 -7.23 -16.29
C LYS A 9 -6.97 -7.32 -15.28
N ASN A 10 -7.33 -8.51 -14.84
CA ASN A 10 -8.36 -8.69 -13.81
C ASN A 10 -7.79 -8.59 -12.39
N VAL A 11 -6.47 -8.64 -12.25
CA VAL A 11 -5.83 -8.48 -10.94
C VAL A 11 -5.97 -7.04 -10.47
N GLY A 12 -6.34 -6.88 -9.21
CA GLY A 12 -6.50 -5.57 -8.59
C GLY A 12 -6.28 -5.65 -7.08
N GLY A 13 -6.35 -4.49 -6.43
CA GLY A 13 -6.28 -4.38 -4.98
C GLY A 13 -5.04 -3.68 -4.46
N PHE A 14 -4.91 -3.70 -3.13
CA PHE A 14 -3.82 -3.06 -2.41
C PHE A 14 -2.87 -4.10 -1.82
N SER A 15 -1.57 -3.79 -1.84
CA SER A 15 -0.56 -4.56 -1.13
C SER A 15 0.48 -3.62 -0.54
N SER A 16 1.11 -4.05 0.56
CA SER A 16 2.17 -3.31 1.21
C SER A 16 3.36 -4.23 1.42
N TYR A 17 4.54 -3.77 1.01
CA TYR A 17 5.77 -4.54 1.06
C TYR A 17 6.70 -3.96 2.11
N TYR A 18 7.45 -4.84 2.77
CA TYR A 18 8.48 -4.44 3.71
C TYR A 18 9.71 -5.33 3.59
N TYR A 19 10.85 -4.81 4.00
CA TYR A 19 12.06 -5.60 4.22
C TYR A 19 12.21 -5.80 5.73
N PRO A 20 12.40 -7.04 6.21
CA PRO A 20 12.33 -7.33 7.66
C PRO A 20 13.62 -6.94 8.39
N LYS A 21 13.96 -5.65 8.42
CA LYS A 21 15.09 -5.14 9.22
C LYS A 21 14.80 -5.28 10.71
N THR A 22 13.56 -4.92 11.08
CA THR A 22 13.04 -5.00 12.45
C THR A 22 11.57 -5.40 12.42
N SER A 23 11.00 -5.73 13.58
CA SER A 23 9.55 -6.01 13.69
C SER A 23 8.69 -4.79 13.37
N HIS A 24 9.23 -3.58 13.47
CA HIS A 24 8.51 -2.35 13.19
C HIS A 24 8.15 -2.21 11.71
N ASP A 25 8.96 -2.74 10.81
CA ASP A 25 8.69 -2.66 9.37
C ASP A 25 7.39 -3.38 9.01
N ALA A 26 7.18 -4.59 9.53
CA ALA A 26 5.93 -5.32 9.32
C ALA A 26 4.73 -4.58 9.96
N ARG A 27 4.93 -3.98 11.13
CA ARG A 27 3.87 -3.29 11.85
C ARG A 27 3.40 -2.04 11.13
N VAL A 28 4.31 -1.24 10.56
CA VAL A 28 3.91 -0.05 9.80
C VAL A 28 3.20 -0.46 8.50
N ALA A 29 3.68 -1.49 7.82
CA ALA A 29 3.03 -2.01 6.61
C ALA A 29 1.61 -2.50 6.92
N THR A 30 1.44 -3.25 8.01
CA THR A 30 0.15 -3.77 8.44
C THR A 30 -0.83 -2.64 8.76
N ALA A 31 -0.40 -1.63 9.50
CA ALA A 31 -1.25 -0.50 9.89
C ALA A 31 -1.75 0.26 8.66
N ILE A 32 -0.89 0.53 7.70
CA ILE A 32 -1.26 1.22 6.46
C ILE A 32 -2.20 0.35 5.62
N GLN A 33 -1.85 -0.92 5.42
CA GLN A 33 -2.66 -1.85 4.63
C GLN A 33 -4.08 -1.94 5.17
N LYS A 34 -4.23 -2.03 6.49
CA LYS A 34 -5.53 -2.11 7.14
C LYS A 34 -6.40 -0.90 6.87
N ARG A 35 -5.84 0.30 6.95
CA ARG A 35 -6.59 1.53 6.66
C ARG A 35 -7.01 1.61 5.19
N MET A 36 -6.13 1.23 4.28
CA MET A 36 -6.46 1.23 2.86
C MET A 36 -7.61 0.25 2.56
N THR A 37 -7.50 -0.98 3.02
CA THR A 37 -8.49 -2.01 2.71
C THR A 37 -9.83 -1.77 3.39
N ASN A 38 -9.84 -1.16 4.58
CA ASN A 38 -11.09 -0.84 5.28
C ASN A 38 -11.86 0.33 4.66
N ASN A 39 -11.18 1.22 3.95
CA ASN A 39 -11.80 2.43 3.40
C ASN A 39 -12.27 2.30 1.96
N PHE A 40 -11.89 1.23 1.29
CA PHE A 40 -12.23 1.00 -0.12
C PHE A 40 -12.69 -0.45 -0.31
N GLY A 41 -13.52 -0.67 -1.32
CA GLY A 41 -13.99 -2.00 -1.66
C GLY A 41 -13.06 -2.78 -2.59
N LEU A 42 -11.77 -2.50 -2.58
CA LEU A 42 -10.78 -3.19 -3.40
C LEU A 42 -10.19 -4.38 -2.64
N ASP A 43 -9.64 -5.34 -3.38
CA ASP A 43 -9.08 -6.56 -2.80
C ASP A 43 -7.90 -6.25 -1.88
N ASP A 44 -7.85 -6.98 -0.77
CA ASP A 44 -6.73 -6.95 0.17
C ASP A 44 -5.73 -8.03 -0.22
N LEU A 45 -4.64 -7.62 -0.86
CA LEU A 45 -3.55 -8.53 -1.24
C LEU A 45 -2.54 -8.74 -0.11
N GLY A 46 -2.77 -8.10 1.03
CA GLY A 46 -2.00 -8.31 2.25
C GLY A 46 -0.67 -7.60 2.29
N ILE A 47 0.10 -7.93 3.33
CA ILE A 47 1.49 -7.47 3.47
C ILE A 47 2.42 -8.58 2.98
N ARG A 48 3.53 -8.19 2.37
CA ARG A 48 4.50 -9.12 1.77
C ARG A 48 5.92 -8.64 2.03
N GLN A 49 6.83 -9.60 2.10
CA GLN A 49 8.26 -9.28 2.21
C GLN A 49 8.87 -9.14 0.82
N ALA A 50 9.77 -8.16 0.67
CA ALA A 50 10.53 -7.98 -0.55
C ALA A 50 11.86 -7.30 -0.25
N ASN A 51 12.84 -7.52 -1.14
CA ASN A 51 14.18 -6.94 -0.99
C ASN A 51 14.28 -5.67 -1.84
N PHE A 52 13.44 -4.66 -1.55
CA PHE A 52 13.53 -3.37 -2.20
C PHE A 52 14.62 -2.52 -1.54
N TYR A 53 15.42 -1.87 -2.35
CA TYR A 53 16.53 -1.04 -1.90
C TYR A 53 16.08 0.04 -0.91
N VAL A 54 14.99 0.76 -1.23
CA VAL A 54 14.48 1.83 -0.39
C VAL A 54 14.13 1.35 1.01
N ASN A 55 13.53 0.16 1.13
CA ASN A 55 13.14 -0.42 2.41
C ASN A 55 14.35 -0.93 3.18
N LYS A 56 15.24 -1.64 2.49
CA LYS A 56 16.44 -2.23 3.08
C LYS A 56 17.39 -1.18 3.63
N ARG A 57 17.56 -0.06 2.92
CA ARG A 57 18.54 0.98 3.26
C ARG A 57 18.01 2.07 4.16
N SER A 58 16.72 2.14 4.39
CA SER A 58 16.15 3.13 5.31
C SER A 58 16.61 2.87 6.73
N SER A 59 16.97 3.93 7.44
CA SER A 59 17.37 3.86 8.85
C SER A 59 16.17 3.80 9.81
N MET A 60 14.96 3.95 9.29
CA MET A 60 13.72 3.93 10.06
C MET A 60 12.76 2.88 9.49
N PRO A 61 11.71 2.50 10.24
CA PRO A 61 10.69 1.61 9.73
C PRO A 61 10.11 2.14 8.42
N SER A 62 9.96 1.28 7.43
CA SER A 62 9.53 1.69 6.09
C SER A 62 8.64 0.63 5.44
N ALA A 63 7.77 1.10 4.55
CA ALA A 63 6.92 0.24 3.75
C ALA A 63 6.82 0.79 2.32
N LEU A 64 6.73 -0.09 1.34
CA LEU A 64 6.45 0.27 -0.04
C LEU A 64 4.98 -0.08 -0.31
N ILE A 65 4.19 0.93 -0.65
CA ILE A 65 2.74 0.80 -0.79
C ILE A 65 2.39 0.71 -2.27
N GLU A 66 1.73 -0.38 -2.66
CA GLU A 66 1.19 -0.55 -4.01
C GLU A 66 -0.27 -0.13 -4.02
N MET A 67 -0.54 1.02 -4.65
CA MET A 67 -1.82 1.71 -4.62
C MET A 67 -2.69 1.29 -5.79
N ALA A 68 -3.15 0.04 -5.80
CA ALA A 68 -3.97 -0.50 -6.89
C ALA A 68 -3.16 -0.81 -8.16
N PHE A 69 -3.83 -1.26 -9.20
CA PHE A 69 -3.21 -1.72 -10.45
C PHE A 69 -3.61 -0.83 -11.61
N ILE A 70 -2.62 -0.23 -12.26
CA ILE A 70 -2.88 0.59 -13.46
C ILE A 70 -3.41 -0.24 -14.62
N THR A 71 -3.13 -1.54 -14.63
CA THR A 71 -3.59 -2.47 -15.68
C THR A 71 -5.04 -2.92 -15.51
N ASN A 72 -5.65 -2.67 -14.34
CA ASN A 72 -7.05 -2.95 -14.08
C ASN A 72 -7.86 -1.70 -14.45
N ALA A 73 -8.79 -1.81 -15.42
CA ALA A 73 -9.49 -0.65 -15.97
C ALA A 73 -10.30 0.12 -14.93
N LYS A 74 -10.94 -0.59 -14.00
CA LYS A 74 -11.70 0.03 -12.91
C LYS A 74 -10.77 0.80 -11.98
N GLU A 75 -9.63 0.21 -11.63
CA GLU A 75 -8.68 0.82 -10.70
C GLU A 75 -7.90 1.96 -11.35
N GLU A 76 -7.60 1.88 -12.64
CA GLU A 76 -7.02 2.99 -13.38
C GLU A 76 -7.93 4.23 -13.30
N LYS A 77 -9.24 4.03 -13.46
CA LYS A 77 -10.21 5.10 -13.33
C LYS A 77 -10.18 5.74 -11.94
N LEU A 78 -10.14 4.91 -10.90
CA LEU A 78 -10.02 5.38 -9.52
C LEU A 78 -8.73 6.16 -9.31
N LEU A 79 -7.60 5.66 -9.80
CA LEU A 79 -6.30 6.31 -9.66
C LEU A 79 -6.26 7.70 -10.28
N ASN A 80 -7.08 7.95 -11.32
CA ASN A 80 -7.20 9.26 -11.97
C ASN A 80 -8.20 10.18 -11.28
N SER A 81 -8.87 9.73 -10.23
CA SER A 81 -9.87 10.51 -9.51
C SER A 81 -9.23 11.28 -8.36
N ASN A 82 -9.47 12.60 -8.30
CA ASN A 82 -9.01 13.43 -7.18
C ASN A 82 -9.59 12.96 -5.85
N TRP A 83 -10.85 12.54 -5.85
CA TRP A 83 -11.51 11.99 -4.66
C TRP A 83 -10.77 10.78 -4.13
N PHE A 84 -10.45 9.84 -5.02
CA PHE A 84 -9.75 8.60 -4.64
C PHE A 84 -8.35 8.90 -4.11
N GLN A 85 -7.61 9.77 -4.79
CA GLN A 85 -6.25 10.16 -4.39
C GLN A 85 -6.24 10.78 -3.00
N SER A 86 -7.15 11.72 -2.74
CA SER A 86 -7.25 12.40 -1.44
C SER A 86 -7.64 11.43 -0.32
N LYS A 87 -8.62 10.57 -0.58
CA LYS A 87 -9.08 9.58 0.40
C LYS A 87 -8.00 8.55 0.70
N LEU A 88 -7.26 8.13 -0.32
CA LEU A 88 -6.16 7.18 -0.16
C LEU A 88 -5.01 7.79 0.63
N ALA A 89 -4.64 9.03 0.33
CA ALA A 89 -3.61 9.75 1.07
C ALA A 89 -3.96 9.84 2.56
N LYS A 90 -5.24 10.14 2.86
CA LYS A 90 -5.71 10.18 4.24
C LYS A 90 -5.63 8.81 4.91
N ALA A 91 -6.01 7.74 4.21
CA ALA A 91 -5.94 6.39 4.75
C ALA A 91 -4.49 6.00 5.09
N ILE A 92 -3.54 6.33 4.22
CA ILE A 92 -2.12 6.08 4.46
C ILE A 92 -1.63 6.87 5.69
N ALA A 93 -1.98 8.15 5.77
CA ALA A 93 -1.62 8.99 6.92
C ALA A 93 -2.21 8.45 8.22
N ASP A 94 -3.48 8.04 8.20
CA ASP A 94 -4.15 7.44 9.36
C ASP A 94 -3.47 6.13 9.78
N GLY A 95 -3.03 5.33 8.81
CA GLY A 95 -2.29 4.09 9.08
C GLY A 95 -0.95 4.35 9.76
N ILE A 96 -0.22 5.37 9.31
CA ILE A 96 1.03 5.78 9.95
C ILE A 96 0.76 6.24 11.39
N GLU A 97 -0.28 7.04 11.59
CA GLU A 97 -0.68 7.49 12.92
C GLU A 97 -1.05 6.32 13.84
N ASP A 98 -1.79 5.33 13.32
CA ASP A 98 -2.13 4.13 14.07
C ASP A 98 -0.89 3.36 14.52
N TYR A 99 0.14 3.32 13.69
CA TYR A 99 1.40 2.66 14.04
C TYR A 99 2.03 3.27 15.29
N PHE A 100 1.89 4.59 15.48
CA PHE A 100 2.51 5.29 16.62
C PHE A 100 1.66 5.25 17.91
N LYS A 101 0.49 4.68 17.86
CA LYS A 101 -0.38 4.60 19.04
C LYS A 101 -0.05 3.46 19.99
#